data_b094725a851de2221997c57ac272ede3
#
_entry.id   b094725a851de2221997c57ac272ede3
#
_cell.length_a   1.000
_cell.length_b   1.000
_cell.length_c   1.000
_cell.angle_alpha   90.00
_cell.angle_beta   90.00
_cell.angle_gamma   90.00
#
_symmetry.space_group_name_H-M   'P 1'
#
loop_
_entity.id
_entity.type
_entity.pdbx_description
1 polymer ?
#
loop_
_entity_poly.entity_id
_entity_poly.type
_entity_poly.pdbx_seq_one_letter_code
_entity_poly.pdbx_strand_id
1 'polypeptide(L)'
;MIIVAPQLEDWGETSADQTIALGEYFLDHYNIDPDKVYGEGYSGGGETMSRVLGKRPELFTAYLQCSSQWDGAYEPVTESRTPVYIVVG
;
A
#
# COMPACT_ATOMS: atom_id res chain seq x y z
N MET A 1 -0.48 -18.47 -2.56
CA MET A 1 -0.39 -17.02 -2.23
C MET A 1 0.90 -16.43 -2.79
N ILE A 2 0.82 -15.24 -3.35
CA ILE A 2 1.99 -14.53 -3.88
C ILE A 2 2.34 -13.41 -2.91
N ILE A 3 3.59 -13.35 -2.48
CA ILE A 3 4.10 -12.29 -1.62
C ILE A 3 5.12 -11.48 -2.41
N VAL A 4 4.93 -10.15 -2.45
CA VAL A 4 5.85 -9.24 -3.13
C VAL A 4 6.44 -8.30 -2.09
N ALA A 5 7.77 -8.31 -1.98
CA ALA A 5 8.49 -7.48 -1.02
C ALA A 5 9.60 -6.71 -1.74
N PRO A 6 9.26 -5.59 -2.39
CA PRO A 6 10.25 -4.84 -3.16
C PRO A 6 11.24 -4.09 -2.27
N GLN A 7 12.47 -3.97 -2.75
CA GLN A 7 13.45 -3.09 -2.14
C GLN A 7 13.34 -1.72 -2.80
N LEU A 8 13.01 -0.70 -2.02
CA LEU A 8 12.74 0.64 -2.51
C LEU A 8 13.91 1.58 -2.24
N GLU A 9 13.96 2.68 -3.00
CA GLU A 9 15.06 3.64 -2.90
C GLU A 9 14.93 4.56 -1.68
N ASP A 10 13.71 4.94 -1.34
CA ASP A 10 13.42 5.86 -0.23
C ASP A 10 12.05 5.53 0.40
N TRP A 11 11.54 6.44 1.22
CA TRP A 11 10.22 6.30 1.85
C TRP A 11 9.20 7.29 1.27
N GLY A 12 9.52 7.96 0.16
CA GLY A 12 8.76 9.08 -0.38
C GLY A 12 7.96 8.77 -1.63
N GLU A 13 7.72 9.81 -2.43
CA GLU A 13 6.83 9.74 -3.59
C GLU A 13 7.34 8.81 -4.69
N THR A 14 8.64 8.81 -4.97
CA THR A 14 9.22 7.96 -6.00
C THR A 14 8.96 6.49 -5.69
N SER A 15 9.21 6.09 -4.45
CA SER A 15 8.98 4.70 -4.01
C SER A 15 7.49 4.37 -3.99
N ALA A 16 6.63 5.33 -3.65
CA ALA A 16 5.18 5.13 -3.71
C ALA A 16 4.74 4.87 -5.16
N ASP A 17 5.24 5.66 -6.11
CA ASP A 17 4.90 5.48 -7.53
C ASP A 17 5.43 4.15 -8.07
N GLN A 18 6.63 3.74 -7.67
CA GLN A 18 7.19 2.44 -8.02
C GLN A 18 6.34 1.29 -7.48
N THR A 19 5.85 1.43 -6.25
CA THR A 19 5.00 0.42 -5.62
C THR A 19 3.66 0.29 -6.34
N ILE A 20 3.05 1.41 -6.74
CA ILE A 20 1.81 1.41 -7.51
C ILE A 20 2.02 0.70 -8.85
N ALA A 21 3.08 1.06 -9.57
CA ALA A 21 3.40 0.45 -10.85
C ALA A 21 3.62 -1.06 -10.73
N LEU A 22 4.30 -1.49 -9.66
CA LEU A 22 4.54 -2.90 -9.41
C LEU A 22 3.23 -3.65 -9.12
N GLY A 23 2.34 -3.06 -8.32
CA GLY A 23 1.03 -3.63 -8.03
C GLY A 23 0.20 -3.80 -9.29
N GLU A 24 0.15 -2.77 -10.13
CA GLU A 24 -0.56 -2.84 -11.41
C GLU A 24 0.03 -3.90 -12.34
N TYR A 25 1.36 -4.00 -12.38
CA TYR A 25 2.03 -5.02 -13.18
C TYR A 25 1.60 -6.43 -12.78
N PHE A 26 1.57 -6.72 -11.47
CA PHE A 26 1.18 -8.04 -10.99
C PHE A 26 -0.30 -8.33 -11.25
N LEU A 27 -1.17 -7.34 -11.11
CA LEU A 27 -2.59 -7.53 -11.42
C LEU A 27 -2.83 -7.80 -12.91
N ASP A 28 -2.02 -7.19 -13.79
CA ASP A 28 -2.18 -7.34 -15.23
C ASP A 28 -1.56 -8.62 -15.79
N HIS A 29 -0.49 -9.12 -15.15
CA HIS A 29 0.33 -10.21 -15.72
C HIS A 29 0.17 -11.54 -14.99
N TYR A 30 -0.47 -11.56 -13.83
CA TYR A 30 -0.66 -12.77 -13.05
C TYR A 30 -2.14 -12.95 -12.73
N ASN A 31 -2.54 -14.20 -12.51
CA ASN A 31 -3.94 -14.53 -12.18
C ASN A 31 -4.21 -14.22 -10.70
N ILE A 32 -4.38 -12.94 -10.40
CA ILE A 32 -4.61 -12.43 -9.05
C ILE A 32 -6.06 -11.97 -8.94
N ASP A 33 -6.75 -12.39 -7.87
CA ASP A 33 -8.08 -11.91 -7.53
C ASP A 33 -7.97 -10.47 -6.99
N PRO A 34 -8.50 -9.45 -7.71
CA PRO A 34 -8.38 -8.06 -7.27
C PRO A 34 -9.10 -7.77 -5.95
N ASP A 35 -10.01 -8.65 -5.51
CA ASP A 35 -10.70 -8.52 -4.23
C ASP A 35 -9.91 -9.15 -3.07
N LYS A 36 -8.72 -9.66 -3.33
CA LYS A 36 -7.86 -10.33 -2.33
C LYS A 36 -6.44 -9.81 -2.38
N VAL A 37 -6.27 -8.50 -2.51
CA VAL A 37 -4.97 -7.84 -2.50
C VAL A 37 -4.81 -7.08 -1.19
N TYR A 38 -3.79 -7.46 -0.41
CA TYR A 38 -3.56 -6.90 0.92
C TYR A 38 -2.21 -6.20 0.96
N GLY A 39 -2.17 -5.06 1.64
CA GLY A 39 -0.95 -4.31 1.83
C GLY A 39 -0.50 -4.33 3.28
N GLU A 40 0.80 -4.26 3.50
CA GLU A 40 1.38 -4.15 4.82
C GLU A 40 2.59 -3.23 4.75
N GLY A 41 2.73 -2.35 5.74
CA GLY A 41 3.88 -1.46 5.85
C GLY A 41 4.38 -1.41 7.28
N TYR A 42 5.69 -1.51 7.45
CA TYR A 42 6.35 -1.43 8.75
C TYR A 42 7.38 -0.31 8.73
N SER A 43 7.35 0.58 9.71
CA SER A 43 8.28 1.70 9.86
C SER A 43 8.37 2.54 8.58
N GLY A 44 9.52 2.68 7.95
CA GLY A 44 9.67 3.42 6.70
C GLY A 44 8.83 2.87 5.56
N GLY A 45 8.64 1.55 5.51
CA GLY A 45 7.72 0.93 4.56
C GLY A 45 6.28 1.38 4.76
N GLY A 46 5.87 1.61 6.01
CA GLY A 46 4.56 2.15 6.34
C GLY A 46 4.39 3.58 5.85
N GLU A 47 5.42 4.41 5.92
CA GLU A 47 5.39 5.76 5.37
C GLU A 47 5.14 5.73 3.86
N THR A 48 5.88 4.88 3.14
CA THR A 48 5.71 4.70 1.71
C THR A 48 4.31 4.20 1.37
N MET A 49 3.83 3.17 2.07
CA MET A 49 2.51 2.61 1.82
C MET A 49 1.39 3.59 2.13
N SER A 50 1.55 4.47 3.12
CA SER A 50 0.55 5.50 3.38
C SER A 50 0.40 6.45 2.18
N ARG A 51 1.48 6.75 1.50
CA ARG A 51 1.44 7.56 0.27
C ARG A 51 0.79 6.80 -0.88
N VAL A 52 1.06 5.50 -1.00
CA VAL A 52 0.40 4.63 -2.00
C VAL A 52 -1.12 4.65 -1.80
N LEU A 53 -1.56 4.45 -0.56
CA LEU A 53 -2.98 4.46 -0.23
C LEU A 53 -3.62 5.84 -0.44
N GLY A 54 -2.87 6.90 -0.21
CA GLY A 54 -3.34 8.25 -0.49
C GLY A 54 -3.57 8.52 -1.98
N LYS A 55 -2.87 7.78 -2.85
CA LYS A 55 -2.99 7.92 -4.31
C LYS A 55 -3.94 6.90 -4.92
N ARG A 56 -3.82 5.65 -4.52
CA ARG A 56 -4.54 4.53 -5.13
C ARG A 56 -5.07 3.56 -4.05
N PRO A 57 -6.00 3.99 -3.20
CA PRO A 57 -6.52 3.12 -2.14
C PRO A 57 -7.26 1.90 -2.69
N GLU A 58 -7.81 1.99 -3.88
CA GLU A 58 -8.56 0.91 -4.52
C GLU A 58 -7.70 -0.28 -4.94
N LEU A 59 -6.37 -0.14 -4.94
CA LEU A 59 -5.49 -1.28 -5.22
C LEU A 59 -5.53 -2.36 -4.15
N PHE A 60 -5.96 -2.00 -2.94
CA PHE A 60 -5.91 -2.91 -1.81
C PHE A 60 -7.29 -3.20 -1.25
N THR A 61 -7.53 -4.46 -0.93
CA THR A 61 -8.74 -4.89 -0.22
C THR A 61 -8.70 -4.46 1.24
N ALA A 62 -7.51 -4.51 1.85
CA ALA A 62 -7.27 -4.05 3.21
C ALA A 62 -5.79 -3.74 3.39
N TYR A 63 -5.46 -2.99 4.44
CA TYR A 63 -4.08 -2.57 4.69
C TYR A 63 -3.76 -2.62 6.18
N LEU A 64 -2.53 -3.05 6.51
CA LEU A 64 -2.00 -3.10 7.86
C LEU A 64 -0.81 -2.15 8.00
N GLN A 65 -0.94 -1.15 8.87
CA GLN A 65 0.09 -0.17 9.16
C GLN A 65 0.74 -0.51 10.51
N CYS A 66 2.03 -0.82 10.51
CA CYS A 66 2.75 -1.28 11.71
C CYS A 66 3.86 -0.30 12.10
N SER A 67 3.80 0.20 13.35
CA SER A 67 4.87 1.01 13.96
C SER A 67 5.36 2.14 13.06
N SER A 68 4.44 2.89 12.46
CA SER A 68 4.79 3.90 11.47
C SER A 68 3.83 5.07 11.55
N GLN A 69 4.25 6.21 11.00
CA GLN A 69 3.39 7.37 10.83
C GLN A 69 2.70 7.35 9.48
N TRP A 70 1.62 8.12 9.35
CA TRP A 70 0.87 8.25 8.12
C TRP A 70 1.25 9.55 7.42
N ASP A 71 1.91 9.44 6.27
CA ASP A 71 2.39 10.60 5.49
C ASP A 71 1.51 10.91 4.28
N GLY A 72 0.60 10.02 3.93
CA GLY A 72 -0.27 10.20 2.76
C GLY A 72 -1.54 10.98 3.05
N ALA A 73 -2.36 11.22 2.03
CA ALA A 73 -3.66 11.85 2.18
C ALA A 73 -4.66 10.88 2.80
N TYR A 74 -5.58 11.40 3.61
CA TYR A 74 -6.59 10.56 4.28
C TYR A 74 -7.88 10.42 3.46
N GLU A 75 -8.25 11.47 2.74
CA GLU A 75 -9.53 11.55 2.06
C GLU A 75 -9.77 10.41 1.06
N PRO A 76 -8.80 10.05 0.19
CA PRO A 76 -9.02 8.94 -0.74
C PRO A 76 -9.31 7.63 -0.04
N VAL A 77 -8.63 7.36 1.09
CA VAL A 77 -8.82 6.13 1.87
C VAL A 77 -10.22 6.11 2.48
N THR A 78 -10.64 7.25 3.03
CA THR A 78 -11.98 7.39 3.63
C THR A 78 -13.07 7.22 2.57
N GLU A 79 -12.90 7.82 1.41
CA GLU A 79 -13.88 7.75 0.32
C GLU A 79 -14.00 6.33 -0.24
N SER A 80 -12.89 5.62 -0.38
CA SER A 80 -12.89 4.24 -0.88
C SER A 80 -13.36 3.23 0.16
N ARG A 81 -13.40 3.63 1.43
CA ARG A 81 -13.73 2.77 2.57
C ARG A 81 -12.80 1.58 2.72
N THR A 82 -11.54 1.73 2.30
CA THR A 82 -10.54 0.68 2.46
C THR A 82 -10.27 0.45 3.96
N PRO A 83 -10.44 -0.77 4.47
CA PRO A 83 -10.11 -1.06 5.86
C PRO A 83 -8.63 -0.87 6.13
N VAL A 84 -8.31 -0.11 7.17
CA VAL A 84 -6.93 0.12 7.61
C VAL A 84 -6.83 -0.28 9.07
N TYR A 85 -5.90 -1.18 9.36
CA TYR A 85 -5.61 -1.64 10.71
C TYR A 85 -4.27 -1.06 11.14
N ILE A 86 -4.24 -0.41 12.30
CA ILE A 86 -3.04 0.25 12.79
C ILE A 86 -2.54 -0.45 14.04
N VAL A 87 -1.27 -0.87 14.02
CA VAL A 87 -0.59 -1.48 15.16
C VAL A 87 0.52 -0.54 15.60
N VAL A 88 0.50 -0.15 16.87
CA VAL A 88 1.49 0.75 17.47
C VAL A 88 2.38 -0.06 18.40
N GLY A 89 3.67 0.05 18.18
CA GLY A 89 4.63 -0.69 18.99
C GLY A 89 5.55 0.17 19.81
#